data_532f7b246ae23d8fa5d4cad4205b49d3
#
_entry.id   532f7b246ae23d8fa5d4cad4205b49d3
#
_cell.length_a   1.000
_cell.length_b   1.000
_cell.length_c   1.000
_cell.angle_alpha   90.00
_cell.angle_beta   90.00
_cell.angle_gamma   90.00
#
_symmetry.space_group_name_H-M   'P 1'
#
loop_
_entity.id
_entity.type
_entity.pdbx_description
1 polymer ?
#
loop_
_entity_poly.entity_id
_entity_poly.type
_entity_poly.pdbx_seq_one_letter_code
_entity_poly.pdbx_strand_id
1 'polypeptide(L)'
;MSDQLRAMKDKASELTAKGKLSAAIEAWQKVVAAAPDDVGALQKVAEVMVKAGKGADAVRVYEDVADRYAKHGLFFKASAVCRVILGIEPGHQRTQETIASLFARAHAPKTPLLPVKAQVPPPAPKDAVEIDLEIEIEIEPPATRSGLPSIPLFSTLTQDELKEMLSTAMEVRAFQAGEALIKEGAPGDSMFALVEGEAGIFRGHGTELQRRVASAKAGDILGEVAMVSGAPRMASVVAETDAVALEISRDAMAKVVTAHPRVKQMLSQFYRERLLANALRASPILRGLADSDKAALAAVFKPCTFADGAAIISEGQPSDAVHMLLRGACAVSHRSGERYPDLREGDLFGEVSMLTDGIATATVTALGPVLTVKLTGADFKARVLQDSAALLAVKKVAQARLARTAKLDAQPVEEADVVEDSRV
;
A
#
# COMPACT_ATOMS: atom_id res chain seq x y z
N MET A 1 5.49 28.37 24.88
CA MET A 1 4.07 28.84 24.94
C MET A 1 3.80 29.34 26.34
N SER A 2 3.23 30.53 26.54
CA SER A 2 2.91 31.00 27.87
C SER A 2 1.80 30.13 28.48
N ASP A 3 1.86 29.83 29.79
CA ASP A 3 0.85 29.03 30.51
C ASP A 3 -0.56 29.61 30.33
N GLN A 4 -0.66 30.90 30.20
CA GLN A 4 -1.93 31.61 29.95
C GLN A 4 -2.55 31.24 28.59
N LEU A 5 -1.75 31.13 27.51
CA LEU A 5 -2.26 30.76 26.19
C LEU A 5 -2.73 29.31 26.18
N ARG A 6 -2.03 28.42 26.88
CA ARG A 6 -2.42 27.03 27.05
C ARG A 6 -3.74 26.91 27.77
N ALA A 7 -3.92 27.61 28.90
CA ALA A 7 -5.17 27.60 29.66
C ALA A 7 -6.36 28.14 28.81
N MET A 8 -6.11 29.15 27.96
CA MET A 8 -7.14 29.67 27.05
C MET A 8 -7.56 28.62 26.01
N LYS A 9 -6.61 27.87 25.42
CA LYS A 9 -6.87 26.78 24.47
C LYS A 9 -7.64 25.63 25.11
N ASP A 10 -7.24 25.21 26.31
CA ASP A 10 -7.91 24.16 27.06
C ASP A 10 -9.36 24.50 27.36
N LYS A 11 -9.62 25.75 27.79
CA LYS A 11 -10.98 26.26 28.02
C LYS A 11 -11.82 26.29 26.75
N ALA A 12 -11.26 26.72 25.63
CA ALA A 12 -11.95 26.75 24.34
C ALA A 12 -12.30 25.35 23.85
N SER A 13 -11.36 24.39 24.03
CA SER A 13 -11.56 22.97 23.71
C SER A 13 -12.65 22.35 24.58
N GLU A 14 -12.64 22.62 25.88
CA GLU A 14 -13.67 22.16 26.82
C GLU A 14 -15.07 22.65 26.45
N LEU A 15 -15.20 23.92 26.06
CA LEU A 15 -16.47 24.50 25.61
C LEU A 15 -16.97 23.84 24.31
N THR A 16 -16.02 23.52 23.40
CA THR A 16 -16.32 22.80 22.16
C THR A 16 -16.83 21.39 22.45
N ALA A 17 -16.17 20.67 23.35
CA ALA A 17 -16.55 19.31 23.74
C ALA A 17 -17.91 19.26 24.46
N LYS A 18 -18.23 20.30 25.25
CA LYS A 18 -19.52 20.44 25.92
C LYS A 18 -20.67 20.91 24.99
N GLY A 19 -20.42 21.12 23.71
CA GLY A 19 -21.42 21.58 22.74
C GLY A 19 -21.86 23.04 22.92
N LYS A 20 -21.17 23.84 23.76
CA LYS A 20 -21.43 25.26 23.94
C LYS A 20 -20.83 26.09 22.81
N LEU A 21 -21.32 25.88 21.58
CA LEU A 21 -20.67 26.32 20.36
C LEU A 21 -20.44 27.82 20.26
N SER A 22 -21.42 28.65 20.65
CA SER A 22 -21.27 30.13 20.63
C SER A 22 -20.15 30.59 21.57
N ALA A 23 -20.12 30.07 22.79
CA ALA A 23 -19.09 30.41 23.78
C ALA A 23 -17.70 29.85 23.36
N ALA A 24 -17.69 28.70 22.68
CA ALA A 24 -16.47 28.12 22.14
C ALA A 24 -15.87 28.97 21.00
N ILE A 25 -16.69 29.50 20.08
CA ILE A 25 -16.24 30.43 19.04
C ILE A 25 -15.57 31.66 19.67
N GLU A 26 -16.25 32.31 20.65
CA GLU A 26 -15.67 33.48 21.34
C GLU A 26 -14.35 33.13 22.07
N ALA A 27 -14.30 31.97 22.70
CA ALA A 27 -13.09 31.52 23.39
C ALA A 27 -11.92 31.28 22.42
N TRP A 28 -12.18 30.65 21.28
CA TRP A 28 -11.17 30.44 20.25
C TRP A 28 -10.76 31.75 19.57
N GLN A 29 -11.67 32.68 19.35
CA GLN A 29 -11.33 34.03 18.85
C GLN A 29 -10.40 34.80 19.81
N LYS A 30 -10.57 34.64 21.12
CA LYS A 30 -9.65 35.19 22.11
C LYS A 30 -8.28 34.57 22.05
N VAL A 31 -8.20 33.27 21.79
CA VAL A 31 -6.90 32.59 21.53
C VAL A 31 -6.22 33.16 20.29
N VAL A 32 -6.95 33.34 19.19
CA VAL A 32 -6.42 33.94 17.96
C VAL A 32 -5.97 35.39 18.19
N ALA A 33 -6.73 36.18 18.97
CA ALA A 33 -6.33 37.54 19.32
C ALA A 33 -5.04 37.60 20.15
N ALA A 34 -4.85 36.62 21.05
CA ALA A 34 -3.63 36.51 21.88
C ALA A 34 -2.42 35.92 21.12
N ALA A 35 -2.66 35.18 20.08
CA ALA A 35 -1.63 34.55 19.23
C ALA A 35 -2.06 34.58 17.74
N PRO A 36 -1.91 35.74 17.06
CA PRO A 36 -2.39 35.91 15.69
C PRO A 36 -1.75 34.98 14.65
N ASP A 37 -0.54 34.48 14.92
CA ASP A 37 0.22 33.59 14.05
C ASP A 37 -0.15 32.10 14.25
N ASP A 38 -1.02 31.80 15.21
CA ASP A 38 -1.50 30.44 15.46
C ASP A 38 -2.62 30.07 14.47
N VAL A 39 -2.20 29.60 13.29
CA VAL A 39 -3.12 29.19 12.22
C VAL A 39 -4.01 28.02 12.67
N GLY A 40 -3.53 27.14 13.56
CA GLY A 40 -4.31 26.05 14.13
C GLY A 40 -5.47 26.55 15.00
N ALA A 41 -5.25 27.59 15.80
CA ALA A 41 -6.34 28.21 16.57
C ALA A 41 -7.39 28.88 15.66
N LEU A 42 -6.94 29.53 14.59
CA LEU A 42 -7.85 30.13 13.59
C LEU A 42 -8.68 29.05 12.87
N GLN A 43 -8.06 27.93 12.52
CA GLN A 43 -8.77 26.79 11.95
C GLN A 43 -9.83 26.23 12.91
N LYS A 44 -9.54 26.16 14.22
CA LYS A 44 -10.52 25.75 15.24
C LYS A 44 -11.72 26.68 15.32
N VAL A 45 -11.55 27.98 15.12
CA VAL A 45 -12.69 28.93 15.01
C VAL A 45 -13.62 28.51 13.88
N ALA A 46 -13.07 28.25 12.69
CA ALA A 46 -13.86 27.85 11.51
C ALA A 46 -14.57 26.50 11.72
N GLU A 47 -13.87 25.50 12.28
CA GLU A 47 -14.45 24.18 12.59
C GLU A 47 -15.65 24.28 13.53
N VAL A 48 -15.55 25.12 14.58
CA VAL A 48 -16.64 25.30 15.53
C VAL A 48 -17.80 26.12 14.90
N MET A 49 -17.51 27.06 14.00
CA MET A 49 -18.52 27.80 13.24
C MET A 49 -19.33 26.85 12.34
N VAL A 50 -18.70 25.90 11.65
CA VAL A 50 -19.39 24.87 10.86
C VAL A 50 -20.31 24.04 11.74
N LYS A 51 -19.82 23.57 12.90
CA LYS A 51 -20.66 22.83 13.87
C LYS A 51 -21.85 23.66 14.41
N ALA A 52 -21.69 24.97 14.48
CA ALA A 52 -22.72 25.88 14.89
C ALA A 52 -23.73 26.28 13.77
N GLY A 53 -23.60 25.67 12.58
CA GLY A 53 -24.45 25.98 11.42
C GLY A 53 -24.14 27.32 10.73
N LYS A 54 -22.98 27.95 11.04
CA LYS A 54 -22.52 29.21 10.46
C LYS A 54 -21.56 28.96 9.28
N GLY A 55 -22.00 28.18 8.28
CA GLY A 55 -21.17 27.76 7.17
C GLY A 55 -20.56 28.90 6.36
N ALA A 56 -21.36 29.92 5.99
CA ALA A 56 -20.90 31.08 5.21
C ALA A 56 -19.81 31.91 5.95
N ASP A 57 -19.94 32.06 7.26
CA ASP A 57 -18.94 32.77 8.08
C ASP A 57 -17.66 31.91 8.22
N ALA A 58 -17.82 30.58 8.34
CA ALA A 58 -16.70 29.65 8.42
C ALA A 58 -15.88 29.65 7.12
N VAL A 59 -16.51 29.78 5.96
CA VAL A 59 -15.80 29.86 4.65
C VAL A 59 -14.80 31.01 4.65
N ARG A 60 -15.18 32.20 5.11
CA ARG A 60 -14.28 33.36 5.17
C ARG A 60 -13.09 33.13 6.10
N VAL A 61 -13.33 32.46 7.22
CA VAL A 61 -12.21 32.11 8.16
C VAL A 61 -11.32 31.06 7.56
N TYR A 62 -11.87 30.05 6.89
CA TYR A 62 -11.07 29.03 6.19
C TYR A 62 -10.27 29.62 5.02
N GLU A 63 -10.75 30.63 4.31
CA GLU A 63 -9.96 31.34 3.29
C GLU A 63 -8.70 31.97 3.91
N ASP A 64 -8.81 32.65 5.06
CA ASP A 64 -7.65 33.21 5.78
C ASP A 64 -6.70 32.10 6.27
N VAL A 65 -7.21 30.99 6.76
CA VAL A 65 -6.42 29.81 7.13
C VAL A 65 -5.64 29.28 5.92
N ALA A 66 -6.29 29.10 4.77
CA ALA A 66 -5.68 28.63 3.54
C ALA A 66 -4.57 29.58 3.04
N ASP A 67 -4.85 30.89 3.05
CA ASP A 67 -3.89 31.91 2.65
C ASP A 67 -2.66 31.94 3.56
N ARG A 68 -2.82 31.75 4.86
CA ARG A 68 -1.71 31.67 5.83
C ARG A 68 -0.88 30.43 5.64
N TYR A 69 -1.51 29.26 5.48
CA TYR A 69 -0.78 28.04 5.16
C TYR A 69 0.01 28.19 3.85
N ALA A 70 -0.59 28.79 2.81
CA ALA A 70 0.08 29.04 1.55
C ALA A 70 1.29 29.98 1.68
N LYS A 71 1.19 31.06 2.48
CA LYS A 71 2.30 31.99 2.76
C LYS A 71 3.47 31.33 3.50
N HIS A 72 3.16 30.35 4.36
CA HIS A 72 4.19 29.56 5.06
C HIS A 72 4.74 28.40 4.23
N GLY A 73 4.35 28.27 2.95
CA GLY A 73 4.79 27.16 2.09
C GLY A 73 4.10 25.83 2.36
N LEU A 74 3.09 25.80 3.22
CA LEU A 74 2.31 24.62 3.60
C LEU A 74 1.16 24.41 2.60
N PHE A 75 1.49 24.25 1.31
CA PHE A 75 0.54 24.26 0.21
C PHE A 75 -0.51 23.14 0.28
N PHE A 76 -0.14 21.98 0.81
CA PHE A 76 -1.10 20.87 0.99
C PHE A 76 -2.09 21.13 2.11
N LYS A 77 -1.66 21.74 3.23
CA LYS A 77 -2.60 22.19 4.27
C LYS A 77 -3.55 23.25 3.71
N ALA A 78 -3.04 24.22 2.98
CA ALA A 78 -3.86 25.21 2.29
C ALA A 78 -4.90 24.53 1.37
N SER A 79 -4.49 23.54 0.60
CA SER A 79 -5.38 22.79 -0.30
C SER A 79 -6.42 21.95 0.44
N ALA A 80 -6.04 21.33 1.56
CA ALA A 80 -6.99 20.60 2.41
C ALA A 80 -8.09 21.52 2.94
N VAL A 81 -7.70 22.71 3.41
CA VAL A 81 -8.65 23.74 3.87
C VAL A 81 -9.55 24.22 2.72
N CYS A 82 -9.00 24.45 1.53
CA CYS A 82 -9.79 24.81 0.35
C CYS A 82 -10.85 23.76 0.01
N ARG A 83 -10.56 22.46 0.18
CA ARG A 83 -11.57 21.40 -0.02
C ARG A 83 -12.66 21.40 1.03
N VAL A 84 -12.35 21.75 2.30
CA VAL A 84 -13.38 21.96 3.33
C VAL A 84 -14.33 23.08 2.89
N ILE A 85 -13.79 24.17 2.34
CA ILE A 85 -14.61 25.25 1.79
C ILE A 85 -15.54 24.75 0.68
N LEU A 86 -15.02 23.97 -0.28
CA LEU A 86 -15.81 23.37 -1.36
C LEU A 86 -16.83 22.34 -0.86
N GLY A 87 -16.58 21.70 0.27
CA GLY A 87 -17.55 20.82 0.94
C GLY A 87 -18.73 21.60 1.54
N ILE A 88 -18.50 22.86 1.98
CA ILE A 88 -19.51 23.75 2.52
C ILE A 88 -20.23 24.50 1.38
N GLU A 89 -19.47 24.97 0.39
CA GLU A 89 -19.93 25.76 -0.76
C GLU A 89 -19.28 25.25 -2.06
N PRO A 90 -19.88 24.24 -2.73
CA PRO A 90 -19.30 23.58 -3.90
C PRO A 90 -18.98 24.51 -5.09
N GLY A 91 -19.70 25.61 -5.22
CA GLY A 91 -19.54 26.61 -6.27
C GLY A 91 -18.53 27.72 -5.98
N HIS A 92 -17.73 27.64 -4.89
CA HIS A 92 -16.84 28.72 -4.47
C HIS A 92 -15.64 28.87 -5.43
N GLN A 93 -15.81 29.69 -6.47
CA GLN A 93 -14.90 29.83 -7.61
C GLN A 93 -13.48 30.23 -7.19
N ARG A 94 -13.35 31.20 -6.26
CA ARG A 94 -12.03 31.64 -5.75
C ARG A 94 -11.22 30.49 -5.14
N THR A 95 -11.88 29.58 -4.43
CA THR A 95 -11.23 28.43 -3.82
C THR A 95 -10.77 27.41 -4.86
N GLN A 96 -11.55 27.19 -5.94
CA GLN A 96 -11.15 26.32 -7.04
C GLN A 96 -9.88 26.87 -7.75
N GLU A 97 -9.83 28.17 -8.01
CA GLU A 97 -8.68 28.85 -8.58
C GLU A 97 -7.45 28.80 -7.64
N THR A 98 -7.70 28.98 -6.34
CA THR A 98 -6.63 28.91 -5.31
C THR A 98 -6.02 27.52 -5.25
N ILE A 99 -6.82 26.44 -5.23
CA ILE A 99 -6.31 25.07 -5.29
C ILE A 99 -5.40 24.89 -6.51
N ALA A 100 -5.83 25.25 -7.69
CA ALA A 100 -5.04 25.13 -8.91
C ALA A 100 -3.70 25.91 -8.82
N SER A 101 -3.70 27.11 -8.22
CA SER A 101 -2.50 27.94 -8.06
C SER A 101 -1.53 27.38 -7.00
N LEU A 102 -2.03 26.81 -5.92
CA LEU A 102 -1.25 26.23 -4.83
C LEU A 102 -0.45 25.02 -5.34
N PHE A 103 -1.09 24.16 -6.12
CA PHE A 103 -0.43 23.01 -6.73
C PHE A 103 0.60 23.43 -7.79
N ALA A 104 0.31 24.48 -8.58
CA ALA A 104 1.27 25.03 -9.52
C ALA A 104 2.57 25.52 -8.85
N ARG A 105 2.46 26.15 -7.69
CA ARG A 105 3.62 26.62 -6.91
C ARG A 105 4.39 25.49 -6.23
N ALA A 106 3.69 24.45 -5.79
CA ALA A 106 4.30 23.30 -5.13
C ALA A 106 5.22 22.47 -6.07
N HIS A 107 4.99 22.52 -7.41
CA HIS A 107 5.57 21.56 -8.37
C HIS A 107 6.19 22.20 -9.61
N ALA A 108 6.71 23.43 -9.56
CA ALA A 108 7.32 24.12 -10.70
C ALA A 108 8.60 23.42 -11.23
N PRO A 109 8.63 22.81 -12.46
CA PRO A 109 9.82 22.21 -13.04
C PRO A 109 10.74 23.25 -13.68
N LYS A 110 12.05 22.96 -13.68
CA LYS A 110 13.06 23.88 -14.26
C LYS A 110 13.51 23.52 -15.69
N THR A 111 12.98 22.44 -16.31
CA THR A 111 13.38 22.06 -17.70
C THR A 111 12.34 21.15 -18.39
N PRO A 112 12.04 21.32 -19.70
CA PRO A 112 11.09 20.48 -20.44
C PRO A 112 11.70 19.19 -20.99
N LEU A 113 10.91 18.11 -21.07
CA LEU A 113 11.30 16.78 -21.58
C LEU A 113 10.53 16.42 -22.87
N LEU A 114 11.17 15.65 -23.76
CA LEU A 114 10.70 15.27 -25.11
C LEU A 114 9.78 14.02 -25.11
N PRO A 115 8.88 13.84 -26.10
CA PRO A 115 7.84 12.78 -26.08
C PRO A 115 8.28 11.44 -26.70
N VAL A 116 7.76 10.32 -26.14
CA VAL A 116 7.97 8.93 -26.62
C VAL A 116 6.63 8.27 -26.98
N LYS A 117 6.61 7.47 -28.07
CA LYS A 117 5.44 6.75 -28.63
C LYS A 117 5.20 5.39 -27.97
N ALA A 118 3.93 5.03 -27.75
CA ALA A 118 3.48 3.79 -27.10
C ALA A 118 2.98 2.72 -28.07
N GLN A 119 3.14 1.43 -27.72
CA GLN A 119 2.52 0.25 -28.37
C GLN A 119 1.78 -0.60 -27.33
N VAL A 120 0.63 -1.21 -27.69
CA VAL A 120 -0.31 -1.94 -26.84
C VAL A 120 -0.24 -3.45 -27.08
N PRO A 121 -0.20 -4.34 -26.07
CA PRO A 121 -0.24 -5.79 -26.21
C PRO A 121 -1.62 -6.44 -25.90
N PRO A 122 -1.87 -7.70 -26.30
CA PRO A 122 -3.17 -8.40 -26.22
C PRO A 122 -3.46 -9.11 -24.88
N PRO A 123 -4.69 -9.59 -24.60
CA PRO A 123 -5.17 -10.02 -23.28
C PRO A 123 -4.86 -11.48 -22.93
N ALA A 124 -4.72 -11.77 -21.64
CA ALA A 124 -4.31 -13.04 -21.00
C ALA A 124 -5.48 -13.84 -20.36
N PRO A 125 -5.31 -15.15 -20.03
CA PRO A 125 -6.37 -16.09 -19.62
C PRO A 125 -6.82 -15.99 -18.15
N LYS A 126 -7.98 -16.62 -17.84
CA LYS A 126 -8.95 -16.21 -16.80
C LYS A 126 -8.73 -16.67 -15.36
N ASP A 127 -7.74 -17.47 -14.99
CA ASP A 127 -7.67 -18.13 -13.67
C ASP A 127 -6.46 -17.75 -12.80
N ALA A 128 -5.46 -17.08 -13.34
CA ALA A 128 -4.38 -16.43 -12.58
C ALA A 128 -4.21 -15.01 -13.10
N VAL A 129 -4.39 -14.01 -12.25
CA VAL A 129 -4.08 -12.64 -12.63
C VAL A 129 -2.58 -12.47 -12.51
N GLU A 130 -1.86 -12.75 -13.59
CA GLU A 130 -0.45 -12.35 -13.76
C GLU A 130 -0.42 -10.86 -14.08
N ILE A 131 0.20 -10.06 -13.22
CA ILE A 131 0.36 -8.63 -13.44
C ILE A 131 1.63 -8.45 -14.26
N ASP A 132 1.47 -8.15 -15.56
CA ASP A 132 2.59 -7.89 -16.46
C ASP A 132 3.22 -6.52 -16.17
N LEU A 133 4.48 -6.56 -15.70
CA LEU A 133 5.25 -5.40 -15.27
C LEU A 133 6.51 -5.17 -16.13
N GLU A 134 6.60 -5.75 -17.33
CA GLU A 134 7.78 -5.59 -18.19
C GLU A 134 7.85 -4.19 -18.81
N ILE A 135 8.68 -3.34 -18.22
CA ILE A 135 9.28 -2.17 -18.89
C ILE A 135 10.62 -1.86 -18.20
N GLU A 136 11.74 -2.00 -18.88
CA GLU A 136 13.06 -1.54 -18.45
C GLU A 136 13.24 -0.06 -18.79
N ILE A 137 13.44 0.80 -17.78
CA ILE A 137 13.98 2.14 -17.95
C ILE A 137 14.78 2.50 -16.69
N GLU A 138 16.03 2.90 -16.85
CA GLU A 138 16.83 3.55 -15.82
C GLU A 138 16.27 4.94 -15.48
N ILE A 139 15.96 5.19 -14.22
CA ILE A 139 15.49 6.49 -13.72
C ILE A 139 16.45 6.95 -12.62
N GLU A 140 17.16 8.05 -12.86
CA GLU A 140 17.94 8.73 -11.81
C GLU A 140 17.01 9.35 -10.76
N PRO A 141 17.36 9.27 -9.44
CA PRO A 141 16.53 9.83 -8.39
C PRO A 141 16.53 11.37 -8.47
N PRO A 142 15.36 12.02 -8.34
CA PRO A 142 15.26 13.47 -8.42
C PRO A 142 15.88 14.16 -7.21
N ALA A 143 16.63 15.24 -7.47
CA ALA A 143 17.26 16.08 -6.46
C ALA A 143 16.21 16.71 -5.51
N THR A 144 16.48 16.66 -4.22
CA THR A 144 15.66 17.21 -3.12
C THR A 144 15.39 18.70 -3.31
N ARG A 145 14.14 19.12 -3.33
CA ARG A 145 13.71 20.53 -3.39
C ARG A 145 13.19 20.98 -2.04
N SER A 146 13.51 22.23 -1.69
CA SER A 146 13.16 22.85 -0.42
C SER A 146 11.66 22.92 -0.18
N GLY A 147 11.17 22.37 0.93
CA GLY A 147 9.91 22.72 1.57
C GLY A 147 8.75 21.75 1.41
N LEU A 148 8.80 20.77 0.49
CA LEU A 148 7.77 19.74 0.35
C LEU A 148 8.42 18.36 0.23
N PRO A 149 7.81 17.32 0.81
CA PRO A 149 8.29 15.96 0.58
C PRO A 149 8.16 15.66 -0.91
N SER A 150 9.27 15.25 -1.52
CA SER A 150 9.22 14.71 -2.88
C SER A 150 8.43 13.41 -2.82
N ILE A 151 7.22 13.41 -3.39
CA ILE A 151 6.47 12.18 -3.63
C ILE A 151 6.95 11.66 -4.98
N PRO A 152 7.78 10.60 -5.01
CA PRO A 152 8.43 10.16 -6.24
C PRO A 152 7.44 9.86 -7.36
N LEU A 153 6.26 9.31 -7.03
CA LEU A 153 5.19 9.00 -8.00
C LEU A 153 4.75 10.23 -8.82
N PHE A 154 4.83 11.42 -8.24
CA PHE A 154 4.39 12.66 -8.88
C PHE A 154 5.54 13.48 -9.47
N SER A 155 6.79 13.09 -9.21
CA SER A 155 7.97 13.82 -9.66
C SER A 155 8.15 13.82 -11.18
N THR A 156 7.54 12.87 -11.88
CA THR A 156 7.59 12.72 -13.34
C THR A 156 6.46 13.45 -14.08
N LEU A 157 5.48 14.00 -13.35
CA LEU A 157 4.36 14.71 -13.92
C LEU A 157 4.71 16.18 -14.18
N THR A 158 4.18 16.74 -15.27
CA THR A 158 4.16 18.17 -15.51
C THR A 158 3.21 18.86 -14.51
N GLN A 159 3.29 20.20 -14.43
CA GLN A 159 2.40 20.96 -13.55
C GLN A 159 0.92 20.80 -13.91
N ASP A 160 0.61 20.75 -15.20
CA ASP A 160 -0.76 20.66 -15.68
C ASP A 160 -1.33 19.24 -15.48
N GLU A 161 -0.54 18.20 -15.75
CA GLU A 161 -0.90 16.81 -15.45
C GLU A 161 -1.14 16.60 -13.95
N LEU A 162 -0.31 17.20 -13.11
CA LEU A 162 -0.49 17.11 -11.66
C LEU A 162 -1.74 17.85 -11.19
N LYS A 163 -2.04 19.04 -11.75
CA LYS A 163 -3.29 19.78 -11.44
C LYS A 163 -4.52 18.98 -11.83
N GLU A 164 -4.53 18.40 -13.03
CA GLU A 164 -5.62 17.56 -13.50
C GLU A 164 -5.83 16.37 -12.56
N MET A 165 -4.76 15.68 -12.21
CA MET A 165 -4.78 14.52 -11.33
C MET A 165 -5.29 14.87 -9.93
N LEU A 166 -4.85 15.99 -9.36
CA LEU A 166 -5.28 16.48 -8.04
C LEU A 166 -6.74 16.93 -8.01
N SER A 167 -7.24 17.47 -9.11
CA SER A 167 -8.64 17.91 -9.20
C SER A 167 -9.62 16.77 -9.44
N THR A 168 -9.19 15.72 -10.17
CA THR A 168 -10.09 14.66 -10.68
C THR A 168 -9.90 13.30 -9.99
N ALA A 169 -8.70 13.02 -9.46
CA ALA A 169 -8.30 11.69 -9.07
C ALA A 169 -7.90 11.54 -7.60
N MET A 170 -7.70 12.62 -6.85
CA MET A 170 -7.17 12.58 -5.49
C MET A 170 -8.08 13.27 -4.49
N GLU A 171 -8.17 12.68 -3.28
CA GLU A 171 -8.81 13.28 -2.12
C GLU A 171 -7.77 13.58 -1.04
N VAL A 172 -7.83 14.79 -0.46
CA VAL A 172 -7.02 15.13 0.71
C VAL A 172 -7.72 14.62 1.96
N ARG A 173 -7.03 13.78 2.71
CA ARG A 173 -7.50 13.23 3.98
C ARG A 173 -6.62 13.71 5.12
N ALA A 174 -7.24 14.18 6.19
CA ALA A 174 -6.56 14.52 7.44
C ALA A 174 -6.87 13.44 8.48
N PHE A 175 -5.84 13.04 9.22
CA PHE A 175 -5.91 12.02 10.26
C PHE A 175 -5.34 12.58 11.55
N GLN A 176 -5.98 12.28 12.67
CA GLN A 176 -5.45 12.59 14.00
C GLN A 176 -4.48 11.50 14.44
N ALA A 177 -3.56 11.84 15.34
CA ALA A 177 -2.69 10.84 15.97
C ALA A 177 -3.51 9.70 16.58
N GLY A 178 -3.16 8.45 16.26
CA GLY A 178 -3.88 7.24 16.63
C GLY A 178 -4.95 6.79 15.62
N GLU A 179 -5.28 7.58 14.62
CA GLU A 179 -6.27 7.22 13.60
C GLU A 179 -5.66 6.31 12.52
N ALA A 180 -6.42 5.30 12.07
CA ALA A 180 -5.96 4.37 11.05
C ALA A 180 -6.26 4.88 9.63
N LEU A 181 -5.21 5.07 8.82
CA LEU A 181 -5.30 5.36 7.39
C LEU A 181 -5.71 4.08 6.63
N ILE A 182 -5.14 2.95 7.02
CA ILE A 182 -5.34 1.64 6.39
C ILE A 182 -5.55 0.61 7.50
N LYS A 183 -6.49 -0.32 7.30
CA LYS A 183 -6.74 -1.45 8.20
C LYS A 183 -6.32 -2.76 7.54
N GLU A 184 -5.53 -3.57 8.23
CA GLU A 184 -5.11 -4.89 7.77
C GLU A 184 -6.33 -5.77 7.41
N GLY A 185 -6.24 -6.51 6.30
CA GLY A 185 -7.32 -7.39 5.82
C GLY A 185 -8.47 -6.68 5.09
N ALA A 186 -8.57 -5.35 5.14
CA ALA A 186 -9.57 -4.60 4.38
C ALA A 186 -9.32 -4.68 2.86
N PRO A 187 -10.34 -4.44 2.01
CA PRO A 187 -10.15 -4.31 0.56
C PRO A 187 -9.12 -3.25 0.20
N GLY A 188 -8.36 -3.49 -0.88
CA GLY A 188 -7.30 -2.60 -1.35
C GLY A 188 -7.74 -1.64 -2.46
N ASP A 189 -8.79 -0.84 -2.24
CA ASP A 189 -9.42 -0.04 -3.30
C ASP A 189 -8.83 1.36 -3.49
N SER A 190 -7.86 1.73 -2.67
CA SER A 190 -7.17 3.02 -2.75
C SER A 190 -5.71 2.90 -2.32
N MET A 191 -4.92 3.92 -2.58
CA MET A 191 -3.58 4.14 -2.01
C MET A 191 -3.48 5.54 -1.43
N PHE A 192 -2.51 5.74 -0.57
CA PHE A 192 -2.27 7.00 0.10
C PHE A 192 -0.85 7.48 -0.17
N ALA A 193 -0.69 8.76 -0.49
CA ALA A 193 0.60 9.42 -0.46
C ALA A 193 0.65 10.32 0.78
N LEU A 194 1.52 10.01 1.73
CA LEU A 194 1.64 10.77 2.97
C LEU A 194 2.33 12.10 2.67
N VAL A 195 1.63 13.20 2.94
CA VAL A 195 2.10 14.55 2.64
C VAL A 195 2.71 15.21 3.86
N GLU A 196 2.13 14.96 5.03
CA GLU A 196 2.57 15.51 6.30
C GLU A 196 2.31 14.51 7.42
N GLY A 197 3.14 14.57 8.47
CA GLY A 197 3.07 13.69 9.62
C GLY A 197 3.86 12.39 9.44
N GLU A 198 3.71 11.53 10.43
CA GLU A 198 4.35 10.21 10.52
C GLU A 198 3.30 9.15 10.81
N ALA A 199 3.48 7.93 10.29
CA ALA A 199 2.62 6.81 10.52
C ALA A 199 3.41 5.54 10.82
N GLY A 200 2.90 4.72 11.73
CA GLY A 200 3.40 3.38 12.01
C GLY A 200 2.69 2.33 11.15
N ILE A 201 3.43 1.34 10.67
CA ILE A 201 2.90 0.20 9.92
C ILE A 201 2.93 -1.02 10.83
N PHE A 202 1.77 -1.62 11.07
CA PHE A 202 1.58 -2.69 12.06
C PHE A 202 0.94 -3.92 11.44
N ARG A 203 1.37 -5.11 11.89
CA ARG A 203 0.68 -6.38 11.69
C ARG A 203 -0.04 -6.75 12.97
N GLY A 204 -1.27 -7.28 12.82
CA GLY A 204 -2.11 -7.62 13.97
C GLY A 204 -2.49 -6.42 14.83
N HIS A 205 -2.63 -5.23 14.24
CA HIS A 205 -2.95 -4.01 14.99
C HIS A 205 -4.25 -4.16 15.79
N GLY A 206 -4.18 -3.78 17.08
CA GLY A 206 -5.30 -3.92 18.02
C GLY A 206 -5.48 -5.33 18.59
N THR A 207 -4.54 -6.24 18.37
CA THR A 207 -4.51 -7.59 18.95
C THR A 207 -3.26 -7.80 19.83
N GLU A 208 -3.24 -8.87 20.62
CA GLU A 208 -2.06 -9.26 21.41
C GLU A 208 -0.83 -9.60 20.53
N LEU A 209 -1.04 -9.90 19.27
CA LEU A 209 0.01 -10.21 18.29
C LEU A 209 0.51 -8.98 17.53
N GLN A 210 0.13 -7.78 17.99
CA GLN A 210 0.55 -6.54 17.34
C GLN A 210 2.07 -6.42 17.31
N ARG A 211 2.60 -6.16 16.10
CA ARG A 211 4.01 -5.81 15.93
C ARG A 211 4.17 -4.69 14.91
N ARG A 212 5.02 -3.75 15.20
CA ARG A 212 5.44 -2.73 14.23
C ARG A 212 6.37 -3.36 13.21
N VAL A 213 6.09 -3.18 11.92
CA VAL A 213 6.89 -3.72 10.82
C VAL A 213 7.67 -2.65 10.07
N ALA A 214 7.18 -1.40 10.08
CA ALA A 214 7.85 -0.27 9.46
C ALA A 214 7.28 1.05 9.99
N SER A 215 7.87 2.16 9.54
CA SER A 215 7.36 3.53 9.69
C SER A 215 7.19 4.14 8.31
N ALA A 216 6.30 5.12 8.21
CA ALA A 216 6.13 5.96 7.04
C ALA A 216 6.20 7.43 7.45
N LYS A 217 6.75 8.25 6.57
CA LYS A 217 6.90 9.70 6.74
C LYS A 217 6.40 10.44 5.50
N ALA A 218 6.31 11.74 5.58
CA ALA A 218 5.96 12.56 4.44
C ALA A 218 6.84 12.24 3.21
N GLY A 219 6.19 12.00 2.06
CA GLY A 219 6.77 11.51 0.81
C GLY A 219 6.53 10.02 0.55
N ASP A 220 6.17 9.23 1.56
CA ASP A 220 5.95 7.79 1.39
C ASP A 220 4.57 7.47 0.79
N ILE A 221 4.55 6.39 0.01
CA ILE A 221 3.35 5.81 -0.60
C ILE A 221 2.94 4.58 0.20
N LEU A 222 1.64 4.41 0.43
CA LEU A 222 1.05 3.41 1.29
C LEU A 222 -0.16 2.75 0.63
N GLY A 223 -0.29 1.43 0.75
CA GLY A 223 -1.44 0.68 0.23
C GLY A 223 -1.36 0.32 -1.24
N GLU A 224 -0.26 0.65 -1.92
CA GLU A 224 0.02 0.38 -3.33
C GLU A 224 -0.02 -1.13 -3.65
N VAL A 225 0.46 -1.98 -2.75
CA VAL A 225 0.50 -3.44 -2.96
C VAL A 225 -0.91 -3.98 -3.13
N ALA A 226 -1.81 -3.68 -2.21
CA ALA A 226 -3.20 -4.15 -2.28
C ALA A 226 -3.96 -3.54 -3.46
N MET A 227 -3.69 -2.26 -3.78
CA MET A 227 -4.31 -1.59 -4.92
C MET A 227 -3.89 -2.23 -6.25
N VAL A 228 -2.61 -2.53 -6.45
CA VAL A 228 -2.09 -3.11 -7.70
C VAL A 228 -2.45 -4.59 -7.81
N SER A 229 -2.27 -5.38 -6.74
CA SER A 229 -2.49 -6.83 -6.75
C SER A 229 -3.96 -7.25 -6.63
N GLY A 230 -4.84 -6.38 -6.12
CA GLY A 230 -6.21 -6.76 -5.73
C GLY A 230 -6.28 -7.59 -4.44
N ALA A 231 -5.15 -7.89 -3.81
CA ALA A 231 -5.10 -8.58 -2.52
C ALA A 231 -5.65 -7.71 -1.38
N PRO A 232 -6.09 -8.28 -0.26
CA PRO A 232 -6.40 -7.53 0.94
C PRO A 232 -5.18 -6.77 1.47
N ARG A 233 -5.42 -5.70 2.25
CA ARG A 233 -4.38 -4.90 2.90
C ARG A 233 -3.45 -5.78 3.74
N MET A 234 -2.15 -5.69 3.53
CA MET A 234 -1.15 -6.53 4.18
C MET A 234 -0.84 -6.12 5.61
N ALA A 235 -1.14 -4.89 6.00
CA ALA A 235 -0.86 -4.31 7.31
C ALA A 235 -1.81 -3.14 7.59
N SER A 236 -1.96 -2.77 8.85
CA SER A 236 -2.58 -1.52 9.28
C SER A 236 -1.56 -0.38 9.25
N VAL A 237 -1.99 0.79 8.82
CA VAL A 237 -1.21 2.03 8.88
C VAL A 237 -1.94 2.99 9.80
N VAL A 238 -1.26 3.43 10.85
CA VAL A 238 -1.83 4.28 11.91
C VAL A 238 -1.01 5.55 12.03
N ALA A 239 -1.66 6.71 12.01
CA ALA A 239 -1.03 7.99 12.22
C ALA A 239 -0.39 8.06 13.62
N GLU A 240 0.90 8.37 13.72
CA GLU A 240 1.61 8.55 14.99
C GLU A 240 1.62 10.03 15.42
N THR A 241 1.51 10.90 14.45
CA THR A 241 1.26 12.34 14.62
C THR A 241 0.01 12.72 13.84
N ASP A 242 -0.49 13.94 14.01
CA ASP A 242 -1.46 14.48 13.06
C ASP A 242 -0.86 14.41 11.66
N ALA A 243 -1.62 13.85 10.71
CA ALA A 243 -1.14 13.54 9.38
C ALA A 243 -2.09 14.00 8.29
N VAL A 244 -1.53 14.31 7.12
CA VAL A 244 -2.28 14.61 5.90
C VAL A 244 -1.80 13.67 4.80
N ALA A 245 -2.73 13.03 4.12
CA ALA A 245 -2.45 12.15 2.99
C ALA A 245 -3.35 12.45 1.79
N LEU A 246 -2.85 12.17 0.59
CA LEU A 246 -3.62 12.16 -0.64
C LEU A 246 -4.12 10.73 -0.86
N GLU A 247 -5.43 10.54 -0.83
CA GLU A 247 -6.06 9.26 -1.18
C GLU A 247 -6.36 9.23 -2.67
N ILE A 248 -5.98 8.13 -3.33
CA ILE A 248 -6.20 7.90 -4.75
C ILE A 248 -6.91 6.56 -4.87
N SER A 249 -8.15 6.57 -5.40
CA SER A 249 -8.90 5.35 -5.64
C SER A 249 -8.30 4.52 -6.78
N ARG A 250 -8.59 3.21 -6.80
CA ARG A 250 -8.17 2.30 -7.88
C ARG A 250 -8.60 2.80 -9.25
N ASP A 251 -9.87 3.21 -9.38
CA ASP A 251 -10.44 3.68 -10.65
C ASP A 251 -9.79 4.99 -11.11
N ALA A 252 -9.51 5.89 -10.18
CA ALA A 252 -8.81 7.12 -10.47
C ALA A 252 -7.36 6.84 -10.93
N MET A 253 -6.65 5.93 -10.24
CA MET A 253 -5.30 5.53 -10.63
C MET A 253 -5.29 4.82 -11.99
N ALA A 254 -6.28 3.98 -12.30
CA ALA A 254 -6.38 3.33 -13.62
C ALA A 254 -6.46 4.36 -14.76
N LYS A 255 -7.22 5.43 -14.57
CA LYS A 255 -7.29 6.56 -15.53
C LYS A 255 -5.94 7.27 -15.65
N VAL A 256 -5.30 7.55 -14.50
CA VAL A 256 -3.99 8.22 -14.44
C VAL A 256 -2.91 7.41 -15.16
N VAL A 257 -2.78 6.11 -14.92
CA VAL A 257 -1.73 5.29 -15.56
C VAL A 257 -1.99 5.09 -17.06
N THR A 258 -3.25 5.17 -17.49
CA THR A 258 -3.61 5.14 -18.92
C THR A 258 -3.21 6.44 -19.63
N ALA A 259 -3.44 7.58 -18.99
CA ALA A 259 -3.08 8.89 -19.54
C ALA A 259 -1.56 9.16 -19.42
N HIS A 260 -0.91 8.66 -18.37
CA HIS A 260 0.48 8.96 -18.02
C HIS A 260 1.32 7.67 -17.83
N PRO A 261 1.91 7.10 -18.90
CA PRO A 261 2.69 5.85 -18.84
C PRO A 261 3.85 5.88 -17.83
N ARG A 262 4.45 7.06 -17.61
CA ARG A 262 5.53 7.23 -16.60
C ARG A 262 5.04 6.96 -15.17
N VAL A 263 3.80 7.33 -14.85
CA VAL A 263 3.20 7.03 -13.53
C VAL A 263 3.05 5.52 -13.36
N LYS A 264 2.65 4.79 -14.42
CA LYS A 264 2.59 3.32 -14.41
C LYS A 264 3.95 2.72 -14.09
N GLN A 265 5.01 3.21 -14.73
CA GLN A 265 6.39 2.72 -14.49
C GLN A 265 6.82 2.93 -13.03
N MET A 266 6.64 4.16 -12.51
CA MET A 266 6.96 4.48 -11.13
C MET A 266 6.17 3.62 -10.13
N LEU A 267 4.86 3.47 -10.33
CA LEU A 267 4.01 2.64 -9.50
C LEU A 267 4.48 1.18 -9.53
N SER A 268 4.84 0.65 -10.70
CA SER A 268 5.37 -0.70 -10.88
C SER A 268 6.69 -0.89 -10.14
N GLN A 269 7.59 0.10 -10.19
CA GLN A 269 8.85 0.07 -9.45
C GLN A 269 8.61 0.03 -7.93
N PHE A 270 7.78 0.94 -7.39
CA PHE A 270 7.42 0.93 -5.97
C PHE A 270 6.82 -0.39 -5.53
N TYR A 271 5.93 -0.94 -6.34
CA TYR A 271 5.30 -2.23 -6.09
C TYR A 271 6.35 -3.35 -6.00
N ARG A 272 7.28 -3.45 -6.97
CA ARG A 272 8.36 -4.44 -6.97
C ARG A 272 9.29 -4.29 -5.74
N GLU A 273 9.72 -3.07 -5.43
CA GLU A 273 10.55 -2.78 -4.27
C GLU A 273 9.87 -3.19 -2.95
N ARG A 274 8.57 -2.93 -2.83
CA ARG A 274 7.79 -3.30 -1.66
C ARG A 274 7.58 -4.81 -1.55
N LEU A 275 7.32 -5.50 -2.66
CA LEU A 275 7.24 -6.96 -2.70
C LEU A 275 8.56 -7.60 -2.28
N LEU A 276 9.68 -7.11 -2.82
CA LEU A 276 11.01 -7.57 -2.42
C LEU A 276 11.25 -7.37 -0.92
N ALA A 277 10.98 -6.16 -0.41
CA ALA A 277 11.13 -5.88 1.01
C ALA A 277 10.27 -6.80 1.89
N ASN A 278 9.05 -7.14 1.46
CA ASN A 278 8.18 -8.09 2.14
C ASN A 278 8.74 -9.52 2.07
N ALA A 279 9.19 -9.96 0.89
CA ALA A 279 9.80 -11.27 0.69
C ALA A 279 11.06 -11.46 1.56
N LEU A 280 11.95 -10.45 1.59
CA LEU A 280 13.16 -10.46 2.42
C LEU A 280 12.86 -10.50 3.92
N ARG A 281 11.78 -9.83 4.36
CA ARG A 281 11.34 -9.90 5.76
C ARG A 281 10.75 -11.25 6.14
N ALA A 282 9.97 -11.82 5.23
CA ALA A 282 9.26 -13.07 5.46
C ALA A 282 10.19 -14.29 5.40
N SER A 283 11.16 -14.31 4.47
CA SER A 283 12.01 -15.48 4.23
C SER A 283 13.44 -15.31 4.74
N PRO A 284 13.89 -16.14 5.68
CA PRO A 284 15.29 -16.19 6.09
C PRO A 284 16.24 -16.56 4.94
N ILE A 285 15.80 -17.38 3.99
CA ILE A 285 16.59 -17.81 2.83
C ILE A 285 16.98 -16.59 1.98
N LEU A 286 16.00 -15.76 1.60
CA LEU A 286 16.27 -14.57 0.77
C LEU A 286 17.02 -13.49 1.53
N ARG A 287 16.83 -13.39 2.84
CA ARG A 287 17.50 -12.38 3.66
C ARG A 287 19.00 -12.49 3.63
N GLY A 288 19.53 -13.72 3.55
CA GLY A 288 20.98 -14.02 3.51
C GLY A 288 21.67 -13.70 2.18
N LEU A 289 20.92 -13.48 1.10
CA LEU A 289 21.49 -13.19 -0.22
C LEU A 289 22.28 -11.87 -0.25
N ALA A 290 23.24 -11.74 -1.16
CA ALA A 290 23.94 -10.49 -1.43
C ALA A 290 22.97 -9.41 -1.97
N ASP A 291 23.28 -8.14 -1.76
CA ASP A 291 22.38 -7.05 -2.15
C ASP A 291 22.21 -6.94 -3.67
N SER A 292 23.24 -7.29 -4.46
CA SER A 292 23.15 -7.42 -5.92
C SER A 292 22.11 -8.46 -6.34
N ASP A 293 22.10 -9.63 -5.66
CA ASP A 293 21.17 -10.71 -5.98
C ASP A 293 19.73 -10.36 -5.54
N LYS A 294 19.59 -9.66 -4.43
CA LYS A 294 18.29 -9.12 -3.99
C LYS A 294 17.69 -8.15 -5.02
N ALA A 295 18.52 -7.23 -5.54
CA ALA A 295 18.09 -6.29 -6.58
C ALA A 295 17.71 -7.03 -7.88
N ALA A 296 18.52 -8.00 -8.28
CA ALA A 296 18.25 -8.83 -9.44
C ALA A 296 16.99 -9.69 -9.30
N LEU A 297 16.66 -10.17 -8.08
CA LEU A 297 15.42 -10.87 -7.79
C LEU A 297 14.19 -9.96 -7.91
N ALA A 298 14.29 -8.71 -7.44
CA ALA A 298 13.18 -7.75 -7.55
C ALA A 298 12.74 -7.55 -9.00
N ALA A 299 13.69 -7.57 -9.95
CA ALA A 299 13.41 -7.38 -11.37
C ALA A 299 12.64 -8.55 -12.01
N VAL A 300 12.80 -9.77 -11.48
CA VAL A 300 12.18 -10.98 -12.05
C VAL A 300 11.01 -11.54 -11.24
N PHE A 301 10.70 -10.96 -10.09
CA PHE A 301 9.53 -11.34 -9.30
C PHE A 301 8.24 -11.07 -10.06
N LYS A 302 7.43 -12.11 -10.23
CA LYS A 302 6.07 -12.00 -10.76
C LYS A 302 5.06 -12.18 -9.63
N PRO A 303 4.32 -11.12 -9.24
CA PRO A 303 3.27 -11.25 -8.25
C PRO A 303 2.09 -12.04 -8.84
N CYS A 304 1.56 -12.98 -8.06
CA CYS A 304 0.38 -13.76 -8.42
C CYS A 304 -0.62 -13.73 -7.27
N THR A 305 -1.88 -13.48 -7.58
CA THR A 305 -2.99 -13.55 -6.62
C THR A 305 -3.87 -14.74 -6.95
N PHE A 306 -4.34 -15.41 -5.89
CA PHE A 306 -5.22 -16.58 -6.00
C PHE A 306 -6.43 -16.38 -5.10
N ALA A 307 -7.61 -16.73 -5.63
CA ALA A 307 -8.85 -16.75 -4.86
C ALA A 307 -8.88 -17.96 -3.90
N ASP A 308 -9.78 -17.93 -2.94
CA ASP A 308 -10.02 -19.07 -2.05
C ASP A 308 -10.35 -20.34 -2.86
N GLY A 309 -9.73 -21.46 -2.47
CA GLY A 309 -9.89 -22.75 -3.14
C GLY A 309 -9.14 -22.92 -4.46
N ALA A 310 -8.44 -21.90 -4.97
CA ALA A 310 -7.66 -22.01 -6.20
C ALA A 310 -6.46 -22.95 -6.04
N ALA A 311 -6.31 -23.90 -6.95
CA ALA A 311 -5.10 -24.75 -7.03
C ALA A 311 -3.95 -23.94 -7.65
N ILE A 312 -2.87 -23.76 -6.89
CA ILE A 312 -1.65 -23.04 -7.32
C ILE A 312 -0.68 -24.00 -8.01
N ILE A 313 -0.53 -25.18 -7.43
CA ILE A 313 0.25 -26.30 -7.97
C ILE A 313 -0.63 -27.55 -7.86
N SER A 314 -0.65 -28.37 -8.91
CA SER A 314 -1.39 -29.65 -8.91
C SER A 314 -0.39 -30.81 -8.94
N GLU A 315 -0.53 -31.76 -8.03
CA GLU A 315 0.29 -32.95 -7.95
C GLU A 315 0.28 -33.74 -9.28
N GLY A 316 1.43 -34.26 -9.67
CA GLY A 316 1.62 -34.98 -10.92
C GLY A 316 1.72 -34.11 -12.16
N GLN A 317 1.51 -32.79 -12.06
CA GLN A 317 1.67 -31.89 -13.20
C GLN A 317 3.08 -31.32 -13.26
N PRO A 318 3.59 -30.98 -14.45
CA PRO A 318 4.83 -30.25 -14.59
C PRO A 318 4.76 -28.91 -13.85
N SER A 319 5.82 -28.58 -13.11
CA SER A 319 5.96 -27.31 -12.38
C SER A 319 7.37 -26.79 -12.57
N ASP A 320 7.49 -25.67 -13.28
CA ASP A 320 8.73 -24.97 -13.60
C ASP A 320 8.94 -23.68 -12.80
N ALA A 321 8.12 -23.47 -11.77
CA ALA A 321 8.13 -22.25 -10.98
C ALA A 321 8.23 -22.53 -9.48
N VAL A 322 8.87 -21.59 -8.79
CA VAL A 322 8.91 -21.52 -7.32
C VAL A 322 8.09 -20.32 -6.88
N HIS A 323 7.24 -20.54 -5.92
CA HIS A 323 6.43 -19.50 -5.29
C HIS A 323 6.90 -19.23 -3.87
N MET A 324 6.84 -17.96 -3.46
CA MET A 324 6.95 -17.57 -2.06
C MET A 324 5.64 -16.96 -1.60
N LEU A 325 5.11 -17.46 -0.51
CA LEU A 325 3.87 -16.95 0.08
C LEU A 325 4.13 -15.62 0.80
N LEU A 326 3.54 -14.54 0.32
CA LEU A 326 3.65 -13.21 0.91
C LEU A 326 2.46 -12.87 1.82
N ARG A 327 1.26 -13.39 1.47
CA ARG A 327 0.04 -13.16 2.23
C ARG A 327 -0.89 -14.36 2.12
N GLY A 328 -1.56 -14.69 3.24
CA GLY A 328 -2.52 -15.79 3.31
C GLY A 328 -1.90 -17.09 3.80
N ALA A 329 -2.59 -18.19 3.52
CA ALA A 329 -2.16 -19.55 3.81
C ALA A 329 -2.53 -20.49 2.66
N CYS A 330 -1.81 -21.59 2.51
CA CYS A 330 -2.16 -22.62 1.52
C CYS A 330 -2.21 -23.98 2.19
N ALA A 331 -3.25 -24.76 1.86
CA ALA A 331 -3.31 -26.17 2.17
C ALA A 331 -2.40 -26.95 1.21
N VAL A 332 -1.74 -27.95 1.75
CA VAL A 332 -0.94 -28.89 0.94
C VAL A 332 -1.52 -30.28 1.12
N SER A 333 -1.81 -30.97 0.04
CA SER A 333 -2.41 -32.31 0.06
C SER A 333 -1.70 -33.27 -0.89
N HIS A 334 -1.70 -34.54 -0.54
CA HIS A 334 -1.25 -35.63 -1.36
C HIS A 334 -2.44 -36.30 -2.06
N ARG A 335 -2.22 -36.97 -3.18
CA ARG A 335 -3.24 -37.72 -3.95
C ARG A 335 -3.97 -38.79 -3.14
N SER A 336 -3.37 -39.28 -2.04
CA SER A 336 -4.05 -40.19 -1.11
C SER A 336 -5.15 -39.50 -0.27
N GLY A 337 -5.32 -38.20 -0.36
CA GLY A 337 -6.23 -37.41 0.47
C GLY A 337 -5.61 -36.91 1.77
N GLU A 338 -4.40 -37.36 2.10
CA GLU A 338 -3.71 -36.92 3.32
C GLU A 338 -3.20 -35.48 3.18
N ARG A 339 -3.27 -34.70 4.28
CA ARG A 339 -2.85 -33.31 4.34
C ARG A 339 -1.46 -33.18 5.00
N TYR A 340 -0.63 -32.39 4.37
CA TYR A 340 0.61 -31.87 4.95
C TYR A 340 0.33 -30.63 5.80
N PRO A 341 1.31 -30.17 6.60
CA PRO A 341 1.21 -28.87 7.27
C PRO A 341 0.95 -27.75 6.26
N ASP A 342 0.04 -26.86 6.59
CA ASP A 342 -0.29 -25.70 5.77
C ASP A 342 0.93 -24.79 5.61
N LEU A 343 1.06 -24.21 4.41
CA LEU A 343 2.06 -23.17 4.12
C LEU A 343 1.60 -21.84 4.69
N ARG A 344 2.56 -21.08 5.20
CA ARG A 344 2.36 -19.77 5.82
C ARG A 344 3.23 -18.72 5.16
N GLU A 345 2.98 -17.47 5.47
CA GLU A 345 3.77 -16.34 4.97
C GLU A 345 5.26 -16.55 5.20
N GLY A 346 6.05 -16.41 4.14
CA GLY A 346 7.49 -16.67 4.09
C GLY A 346 7.89 -18.05 3.60
N ASP A 347 6.93 -18.98 3.50
CA ASP A 347 7.23 -20.31 2.97
C ASP A 347 7.44 -20.27 1.46
N LEU A 348 8.47 -21.02 1.01
CA LEU A 348 8.70 -21.35 -0.39
C LEU A 348 7.99 -22.65 -0.72
N PHE A 349 7.45 -22.77 -1.93
CA PHE A 349 6.88 -23.99 -2.45
C PHE A 349 7.06 -24.09 -3.98
N GLY A 350 7.03 -25.32 -4.53
CA GLY A 350 7.43 -25.61 -5.89
C GLY A 350 8.94 -25.89 -6.06
N GLU A 351 9.72 -25.69 -5.01
CA GLU A 351 11.17 -25.94 -4.99
C GLU A 351 11.53 -27.41 -5.15
N VAL A 352 10.66 -28.33 -4.70
CA VAL A 352 10.89 -29.79 -4.82
C VAL A 352 10.96 -30.17 -6.29
N SER A 353 10.02 -29.76 -7.12
CA SER A 353 10.03 -29.99 -8.57
C SER A 353 11.30 -29.46 -9.22
N MET A 354 11.84 -28.31 -8.76
CA MET A 354 13.07 -27.74 -9.31
C MET A 354 14.34 -28.56 -8.99
N LEU A 355 14.29 -29.36 -7.93
CA LEU A 355 15.40 -30.17 -7.45
C LEU A 355 15.29 -31.67 -7.88
N THR A 356 14.14 -32.02 -8.47
CA THR A 356 13.85 -33.40 -8.95
C THR A 356 13.63 -33.40 -10.47
N ASP A 357 12.62 -34.08 -10.92
CA ASP A 357 12.25 -34.33 -12.34
C ASP A 357 11.35 -33.25 -12.96
N GLY A 358 11.03 -32.21 -12.23
CA GLY A 358 10.13 -31.13 -12.70
C GLY A 358 8.64 -31.41 -12.48
N ILE A 359 8.30 -32.50 -11.78
CA ILE A 359 6.90 -32.89 -11.51
C ILE A 359 6.54 -32.49 -10.08
N ALA A 360 5.34 -31.95 -9.90
CA ALA A 360 4.85 -31.57 -8.59
C ALA A 360 4.51 -32.81 -7.74
N THR A 361 5.02 -32.83 -6.51
CA THR A 361 4.87 -33.95 -5.56
C THR A 361 3.71 -33.78 -4.58
N ALA A 362 2.99 -32.69 -4.67
CA ALA A 362 1.80 -32.38 -3.86
C ALA A 362 0.94 -31.30 -4.52
N THR A 363 -0.32 -31.27 -4.18
CA THR A 363 -1.24 -30.19 -4.57
C THR A 363 -1.20 -29.07 -3.54
N VAL A 364 -1.04 -27.82 -3.98
CA VAL A 364 -1.07 -26.62 -3.14
C VAL A 364 -2.31 -25.81 -3.50
N THR A 365 -3.21 -25.61 -2.53
CA THR A 365 -4.49 -24.92 -2.70
C THR A 365 -4.56 -23.70 -1.78
N ALA A 366 -5.04 -22.59 -2.29
CA ALA A 366 -5.21 -21.35 -1.51
C ALA A 366 -6.30 -21.53 -0.43
N LEU A 367 -5.99 -21.10 0.81
CA LEU A 367 -6.94 -20.98 1.93
C LEU A 367 -7.27 -19.50 2.13
N GLY A 368 -8.35 -19.04 1.53
CA GLY A 368 -8.68 -17.64 1.40
C GLY A 368 -7.88 -16.94 0.30
N PRO A 369 -7.93 -15.60 0.22
CA PRO A 369 -7.14 -14.83 -0.73
C PRO A 369 -5.63 -14.95 -0.45
N VAL A 370 -4.86 -15.32 -1.46
CA VAL A 370 -3.43 -15.55 -1.37
C VAL A 370 -2.68 -14.62 -2.32
N LEU A 371 -1.57 -14.06 -1.85
CA LEU A 371 -0.59 -13.34 -2.66
C LEU A 371 0.76 -14.06 -2.57
N THR A 372 1.33 -14.41 -3.72
CA THR A 372 2.67 -14.96 -3.84
C THR A 372 3.54 -14.10 -4.73
N VAL A 373 4.87 -14.28 -4.66
CA VAL A 373 5.78 -13.95 -5.77
C VAL A 373 6.23 -15.25 -6.41
N LYS A 374 6.15 -15.29 -7.74
CA LYS A 374 6.56 -16.41 -8.59
C LYS A 374 7.93 -16.10 -9.19
N LEU A 375 8.80 -17.10 -9.20
CA LEU A 375 10.06 -17.13 -9.94
C LEU A 375 10.04 -18.30 -10.92
N THR A 376 10.54 -18.09 -12.12
CA THR A 376 10.80 -19.23 -13.02
C THR A 376 11.86 -20.13 -12.41
N GLY A 377 11.85 -21.41 -12.75
CA GLY A 377 12.88 -22.34 -12.30
C GLY A 377 14.29 -21.91 -12.74
N ALA A 378 14.41 -21.29 -13.92
CA ALA A 378 15.67 -20.75 -14.44
C ALA A 378 16.17 -19.59 -13.54
N ASP A 379 15.32 -18.61 -13.24
CA ASP A 379 15.69 -17.47 -12.38
C ASP A 379 16.00 -17.93 -10.96
N PHE A 380 15.22 -18.84 -10.41
CA PHE A 380 15.47 -19.40 -9.08
C PHE A 380 16.84 -20.09 -9.01
N LYS A 381 17.18 -20.92 -10.01
CA LYS A 381 18.49 -21.56 -10.10
C LYS A 381 19.63 -20.56 -10.26
N ALA A 382 19.45 -19.56 -11.11
CA ALA A 382 20.49 -18.58 -11.42
C ALA A 382 20.76 -17.57 -10.28
N ARG A 383 19.74 -17.22 -9.48
CA ARG A 383 19.82 -16.10 -8.53
C ARG A 383 19.74 -16.52 -7.06
N VAL A 384 19.10 -17.66 -6.75
CA VAL A 384 18.97 -18.15 -5.38
C VAL A 384 19.87 -19.32 -5.11
N LEU A 385 19.91 -20.32 -6.00
CA LEU A 385 20.69 -21.54 -5.78
C LEU A 385 22.20 -21.39 -6.06
N GLN A 386 22.65 -20.23 -6.55
CA GLN A 386 24.09 -19.92 -6.63
C GLN A 386 24.68 -19.55 -5.26
N ASP A 387 23.88 -19.01 -4.35
CA ASP A 387 24.29 -18.79 -2.97
C ASP A 387 24.31 -20.13 -2.20
N SER A 388 25.46 -20.47 -1.63
CA SER A 388 25.67 -21.76 -0.97
C SER A 388 24.80 -21.97 0.25
N ALA A 389 24.52 -20.88 1.02
CA ALA A 389 23.68 -20.94 2.21
C ALA A 389 22.20 -21.07 1.84
N ALA A 390 21.75 -20.33 0.82
CA ALA A 390 20.40 -20.43 0.29
C ALA A 390 20.16 -21.84 -0.31
N LEU A 391 21.10 -22.36 -1.11
CA LEU A 391 21.02 -23.72 -1.67
C LEU A 391 20.89 -24.78 -0.57
N LEU A 392 21.70 -24.68 0.50
CA LEU A 392 21.63 -25.62 1.62
C LEU A 392 20.28 -25.54 2.33
N ALA A 393 19.77 -24.34 2.56
CA ALA A 393 18.48 -24.13 3.21
C ALA A 393 17.33 -24.67 2.35
N VAL A 394 17.32 -24.41 1.04
CA VAL A 394 16.32 -24.94 0.11
C VAL A 394 16.36 -26.46 0.05
N LYS A 395 17.56 -27.05 -0.09
CA LYS A 395 17.72 -28.51 -0.08
C LYS A 395 17.20 -29.16 1.20
N LYS A 396 17.47 -28.57 2.35
CA LYS A 396 16.97 -29.06 3.65
C LYS A 396 15.42 -29.07 3.70
N VAL A 397 14.78 -28.03 3.22
CA VAL A 397 13.30 -27.96 3.15
C VAL A 397 12.75 -29.00 2.19
N ALA A 398 13.33 -29.09 0.98
CA ALA A 398 12.89 -30.03 -0.05
C ALA A 398 13.07 -31.49 0.40
N GLN A 399 14.21 -31.84 1.02
CA GLN A 399 14.46 -33.19 1.55
C GLN A 399 13.45 -33.58 2.63
N ALA A 400 13.11 -32.66 3.55
CA ALA A 400 12.12 -32.92 4.58
C ALA A 400 10.73 -33.18 3.99
N ARG A 401 10.36 -32.46 2.90
CA ARG A 401 9.09 -32.65 2.18
C ARG A 401 9.06 -33.97 1.41
N LEU A 402 10.12 -34.28 0.65
CA LEU A 402 10.26 -35.55 -0.07
C LEU A 402 10.20 -36.77 0.85
N ALA A 403 10.87 -36.71 2.00
CA ALA A 403 10.80 -37.80 2.98
C ALA A 403 9.41 -38.06 3.54
N ARG A 404 8.55 -37.02 3.61
CA ARG A 404 7.14 -37.19 3.99
C ARG A 404 6.33 -37.82 2.85
N THR A 405 6.50 -37.33 1.62
CA THR A 405 5.82 -37.88 0.44
C THR A 405 6.17 -39.37 0.26
N ALA A 406 7.45 -39.74 0.35
CA ALA A 406 7.90 -41.14 0.23
C ALA A 406 7.28 -42.08 1.31
N LYS A 407 7.00 -41.56 2.52
CA LYS A 407 6.29 -42.32 3.55
C LYS A 407 4.85 -42.58 3.19
N LEU A 408 4.18 -41.62 2.54
CA LEU A 408 2.78 -41.76 2.12
C LEU A 408 2.66 -42.69 0.90
N ASP A 409 3.57 -42.57 -0.06
CA ASP A 409 3.60 -43.46 -1.22
C ASP A 409 3.92 -44.94 -0.84
N ALA A 410 4.57 -45.16 0.30
CA ALA A 410 4.87 -46.49 0.81
C ALA A 410 3.76 -47.14 1.65
N GLN A 411 2.72 -46.39 1.99
CA GLN A 411 1.54 -46.94 2.68
C GLN A 411 0.63 -47.65 1.65
N PRO A 412 0.26 -48.94 1.84
CA PRO A 412 -0.68 -49.56 0.94
C PRO A 412 -2.02 -48.84 1.04
N VAL A 413 -2.63 -48.54 -0.10
CA VAL A 413 -4.01 -48.05 -0.15
C VAL A 413 -4.87 -49.13 0.48
N GLU A 414 -5.47 -48.92 1.65
CA GLU A 414 -6.53 -49.76 2.16
C GLU A 414 -7.67 -49.69 1.13
N GLU A 415 -7.85 -50.74 0.35
CA GLU A 415 -9.03 -50.90 -0.49
C GLU A 415 -10.24 -50.79 0.43
N ALA A 416 -11.06 -49.77 0.27
CA ALA A 416 -12.32 -49.63 0.93
C ALA A 416 -13.14 -50.88 0.55
N ASP A 417 -13.42 -51.74 1.55
CA ASP A 417 -14.29 -52.90 1.40
C ASP A 417 -15.58 -52.47 0.71
N VAL A 418 -15.73 -52.90 -0.54
CA VAL A 418 -17.01 -52.85 -1.26
C VAL A 418 -17.90 -53.85 -0.53
N VAL A 419 -18.71 -53.37 0.41
CA VAL A 419 -19.78 -54.17 0.97
C VAL A 419 -20.80 -54.45 -0.14
N GLU A 420 -20.66 -55.59 -0.83
CA GLU A 420 -21.72 -56.17 -1.64
C GLU A 420 -22.92 -56.45 -0.73
N ASP A 421 -23.90 -55.57 -0.78
CA ASP A 421 -25.21 -55.80 -0.17
C ASP A 421 -25.98 -56.80 -1.04
N SER A 422 -25.65 -58.08 -0.87
CA SER A 422 -26.41 -59.18 -1.41
C SER A 422 -27.68 -59.35 -0.57
N ARG A 423 -28.79 -58.75 -1.01
CA ARG A 423 -30.13 -59.12 -0.59
C ARG A 423 -30.83 -59.84 -1.73
N VAL A 424 -31.07 -61.12 -1.47
CA VAL A 424 -32.06 -61.97 -2.11
C VAL A 424 -33.47 -61.46 -1.81
#